data_31dfee70f237fc2f7aabcd437f648509
#
_entry.id   31dfee70f237fc2f7aabcd437f648509
#
_cell.length_a   1.000
_cell.length_b   1.000
_cell.length_c   1.000
_cell.angle_alpha   90.00
_cell.angle_beta   90.00
_cell.angle_gamma   90.00
#
_symmetry.space_group_name_H-M   'P 1'
#
loop_
_entity.id
_entity.type
_entity.pdbx_description
1 polymer ?
#
loop_
_entity_poly.entity_id
_entity_poly.type
_entity_poly.pdbx_seq_one_letter_code
_entity_poly.pdbx_strand_id
1 'polypeptide(L)'
;MIHAKDVHTIEIRLGILNKEECMLYQLGELHPTTTVTPWNGWVADNATVIGQVELGQEVSIWFGAVIRGDNSLIKIGDFSNIQENAVLHTDAGIQLNIGQYVTVGHQAMLHGCTIGDNTLIGINSVILNHAVIGKNCIIGANALIPEGKVIPDNSVVMGSPGKVVKEASEQVAQMIRLSALHYAQHFKKFKHELKPFQL
;
A
#
# COMPACT_ATOMS: atom_id res chain seq x y z
N MET A 1 -65.43 5.60 -7.76
CA MET A 1 -64.83 4.97 -6.54
C MET A 1 -63.63 4.17 -6.98
N ILE A 2 -62.44 4.77 -6.93
CA ILE A 2 -61.18 4.11 -7.21
C ILE A 2 -60.53 3.86 -5.86
N HIS A 3 -60.31 2.59 -5.54
CA HIS A 3 -59.75 2.16 -4.28
C HIS A 3 -58.26 2.57 -4.20
N ALA A 4 -57.99 3.37 -3.17
CA ALA A 4 -56.63 3.60 -2.68
C ALA A 4 -56.08 2.32 -2.00
N LYS A 5 -55.20 1.61 -2.67
CA LYS A 5 -54.23 0.66 -2.07
C LYS A 5 -53.16 0.42 -3.11
N ASP A 6 -51.99 0.86 -2.77
CA ASP A 6 -50.64 0.39 -3.12
C ASP A 6 -49.68 1.57 -3.34
N VAL A 7 -49.56 2.37 -2.29
CA VAL A 7 -48.36 3.19 -2.14
C VAL A 7 -47.32 2.24 -1.51
N HIS A 8 -46.55 1.56 -2.32
CA HIS A 8 -45.35 0.93 -1.86
C HIS A 8 -44.39 2.03 -1.45
N THR A 9 -44.33 2.24 -0.15
CA THR A 9 -43.28 3.03 0.49
C THR A 9 -41.97 2.39 0.11
N ILE A 10 -41.23 3.00 -0.84
CA ILE A 10 -39.82 2.71 -1.06
C ILE A 10 -39.12 3.21 0.21
N GLU A 11 -38.97 2.36 1.18
CA GLU A 11 -37.96 2.56 2.22
C GLU A 11 -36.60 2.60 1.53
N ILE A 12 -36.13 3.79 1.23
CA ILE A 12 -34.71 4.02 1.01
C ILE A 12 -34.08 3.69 2.37
N ARG A 13 -33.69 2.44 2.54
CA ARG A 13 -32.70 2.09 3.56
C ARG A 13 -31.45 2.88 3.19
N LEU A 14 -31.32 4.05 3.77
CA LEU A 14 -30.02 4.63 4.05
C LEU A 14 -29.33 3.61 4.96
N GLY A 15 -28.66 2.64 4.34
CA GLY A 15 -27.72 1.80 5.05
C GLY A 15 -26.72 2.75 5.67
N ILE A 16 -26.81 2.91 6.98
CA ILE A 16 -25.72 3.43 7.78
C ILE A 16 -24.58 2.46 7.48
N LEU A 17 -23.65 2.86 6.60
CA LEU A 17 -22.41 2.14 6.37
C LEU A 17 -21.78 1.95 7.75
N ASN A 18 -21.80 0.73 8.23
CA ASN A 18 -21.09 0.38 9.45
C ASN A 18 -19.63 0.77 9.26
N LYS A 19 -19.10 1.53 10.19
CA LYS A 19 -17.78 2.18 10.22
C LYS A 19 -16.57 1.23 10.13
N GLU A 20 -16.76 -0.03 9.72
CA GLU A 20 -15.74 -1.08 9.67
C GLU A 20 -15.46 -1.60 8.25
N GLU A 21 -16.05 -1.03 7.20
CA GLU A 21 -15.79 -1.49 5.85
C GLU A 21 -14.50 -0.87 5.31
N CYS A 22 -13.38 -1.56 5.54
CA CYS A 22 -12.17 -1.40 4.75
C CYS A 22 -12.54 -1.45 3.27
N MET A 23 -12.00 -0.52 2.44
CA MET A 23 -12.19 -0.49 0.99
C MET A 23 -11.41 -1.62 0.29
N LEU A 24 -11.74 -2.88 0.65
CA LEU A 24 -11.23 -4.10 0.03
C LEU A 24 -12.25 -4.59 -0.99
N TYR A 25 -11.84 -4.70 -2.25
CA TYR A 25 -12.73 -5.08 -3.34
C TYR A 25 -12.37 -6.41 -3.96
N GLN A 26 -13.37 -7.26 -4.14
CA GLN A 26 -13.29 -8.44 -4.98
C GLN A 26 -13.53 -8.04 -6.45
N LEU A 27 -12.79 -8.66 -7.37
CA LEU A 27 -12.98 -8.55 -8.80
C LEU A 27 -13.12 -9.94 -9.42
N GLY A 28 -14.34 -10.38 -9.73
CA GLY A 28 -14.62 -11.77 -10.09
C GLY A 28 -14.21 -12.71 -8.95
N GLU A 29 -13.35 -13.69 -9.24
CA GLU A 29 -12.80 -14.62 -8.24
C GLU A 29 -11.57 -14.06 -7.50
N LEU A 30 -11.05 -12.91 -7.93
CA LEU A 30 -9.86 -12.29 -7.36
C LEU A 30 -10.23 -11.45 -6.15
N HIS A 31 -9.64 -11.72 -4.99
CA HIS A 31 -9.92 -10.97 -3.76
C HIS A 31 -8.65 -10.80 -2.92
N PRO A 32 -8.58 -9.76 -2.09
CA PRO A 32 -7.50 -9.57 -1.13
C PRO A 32 -7.48 -10.69 -0.08
N THR A 33 -6.28 -11.08 0.32
CA THR A 33 -6.01 -12.07 1.36
C THR A 33 -5.06 -11.53 2.41
N THR A 34 -4.98 -12.19 3.56
CA THR A 34 -4.08 -11.81 4.65
C THR A 34 -3.26 -13.01 5.10
N THR A 35 -2.01 -12.77 5.54
CA THR A 35 -1.11 -13.85 5.99
C THR A 35 -1.47 -14.37 7.40
N VAL A 36 -2.27 -13.63 8.16
CA VAL A 36 -2.70 -13.97 9.51
C VAL A 36 -4.21 -13.78 9.69
N THR A 37 -4.83 -14.58 10.57
CA THR A 37 -6.25 -14.48 10.90
C THR A 37 -6.43 -14.54 12.43
N PRO A 38 -7.10 -13.56 13.08
CA PRO A 38 -7.59 -12.31 12.48
C PRO A 38 -6.47 -11.37 12.02
N TRP A 39 -6.70 -10.63 10.93
CA TRP A 39 -5.74 -9.66 10.44
C TRP A 39 -5.69 -8.43 11.35
N ASN A 40 -4.49 -7.96 11.64
CA ASN A 40 -4.23 -6.89 12.60
C ASN A 40 -3.69 -5.59 11.98
N GLY A 41 -3.75 -5.46 10.66
CA GLY A 41 -3.38 -4.24 9.94
C GLY A 41 -4.53 -3.22 9.86
N TRP A 42 -4.39 -2.25 8.95
CA TRP A 42 -5.35 -1.18 8.74
C TRP A 42 -5.35 -0.67 7.30
N VAL A 43 -6.53 -0.35 6.79
CA VAL A 43 -6.74 0.32 5.50
C VAL A 43 -7.60 1.56 5.76
N ALA A 44 -7.14 2.72 5.29
CA ALA A 44 -7.89 3.98 5.41
C ALA A 44 -9.20 3.93 4.61
N ASP A 45 -10.23 4.62 5.08
CA ASP A 45 -11.59 4.57 4.53
C ASP A 45 -11.69 4.93 3.03
N ASN A 46 -10.75 5.74 2.52
CA ASN A 46 -10.70 6.14 1.11
C ASN A 46 -9.52 5.55 0.33
N ALA A 47 -8.78 4.60 0.92
CA ALA A 47 -7.82 3.80 0.17
C ALA A 47 -8.55 2.68 -0.56
N THR A 48 -7.99 2.20 -1.67
CA THR A 48 -8.63 1.18 -2.51
C THR A 48 -7.70 0.00 -2.71
N VAL A 49 -8.14 -1.21 -2.33
CA VAL A 49 -7.39 -2.45 -2.52
C VAL A 49 -8.25 -3.43 -3.33
N ILE A 50 -7.80 -3.84 -4.50
CA ILE A 50 -8.59 -4.62 -5.47
C ILE A 50 -7.85 -5.88 -5.91
N GLY A 51 -8.55 -7.01 -5.96
CA GLY A 51 -8.09 -8.24 -6.61
C GLY A 51 -7.04 -9.01 -5.82
N GLN A 52 -6.07 -9.60 -6.48
CA GLN A 52 -5.04 -10.47 -5.89
C GLN A 52 -4.01 -9.64 -5.10
N VAL A 53 -4.33 -9.31 -3.86
CA VAL A 53 -3.44 -8.59 -2.95
C VAL A 53 -3.28 -9.39 -1.67
N GLU A 54 -2.05 -9.76 -1.30
CA GLU A 54 -1.73 -10.46 -0.06
C GLU A 54 -1.10 -9.49 0.93
N LEU A 55 -1.74 -9.31 2.09
CA LEU A 55 -1.32 -8.36 3.13
C LEU A 55 -0.72 -9.10 4.32
N GLY A 56 0.50 -8.76 4.68
CA GLY A 56 1.17 -9.19 5.90
C GLY A 56 0.54 -8.62 7.17
N GLN A 57 1.04 -9.06 8.33
CA GLN A 57 0.59 -8.52 9.60
C GLN A 57 1.07 -7.08 9.80
N GLU A 58 0.28 -6.30 10.52
CA GLU A 58 0.55 -4.89 10.84
C GLU A 58 0.89 -4.01 9.61
N VAL A 59 0.43 -4.42 8.42
CA VAL A 59 0.46 -3.57 7.22
C VAL A 59 -0.53 -2.43 7.37
N SER A 60 -0.14 -1.23 6.94
CA SER A 60 -1.05 -0.07 6.91
C SER A 60 -1.10 0.56 5.52
N ILE A 61 -2.33 0.78 5.03
CA ILE A 61 -2.62 1.41 3.74
C ILE A 61 -3.31 2.74 4.02
N TRP A 62 -2.65 3.82 3.63
CA TRP A 62 -3.03 5.18 4.01
C TRP A 62 -3.95 5.84 2.97
N PHE A 63 -4.43 7.03 3.30
CA PHE A 63 -5.50 7.71 2.58
C PHE A 63 -5.20 7.90 1.08
N GLY A 64 -6.17 7.56 0.25
CA GLY A 64 -6.09 7.70 -1.20
C GLY A 64 -5.12 6.74 -1.90
N ALA A 65 -4.44 5.84 -1.20
CA ALA A 65 -3.61 4.83 -1.84
C ALA A 65 -4.45 3.86 -2.66
N VAL A 66 -3.94 3.44 -3.82
CA VAL A 66 -4.60 2.48 -4.73
C VAL A 66 -3.69 1.28 -4.96
N ILE A 67 -4.17 0.10 -4.61
CA ILE A 67 -3.47 -1.17 -4.80
C ILE A 67 -4.36 -2.05 -5.68
N ARG A 68 -3.95 -2.32 -6.93
CA ARG A 68 -4.77 -3.02 -7.90
C ARG A 68 -4.05 -4.24 -8.46
N GLY A 69 -4.39 -5.42 -7.92
CA GLY A 69 -3.89 -6.73 -8.35
C GLY A 69 -4.87 -7.46 -9.26
N ASP A 70 -5.31 -6.81 -10.34
CA ASP A 70 -6.23 -7.36 -11.33
C ASP A 70 -5.54 -8.22 -12.39
N ASN A 71 -4.27 -8.01 -12.64
CA ASN A 71 -3.47 -8.77 -13.63
C ASN A 71 -2.59 -9.84 -12.99
N SER A 72 -1.90 -9.51 -11.89
CA SER A 72 -1.00 -10.42 -11.18
C SER A 72 -0.98 -10.09 -9.69
N LEU A 73 -0.46 -11.01 -8.89
CA LEU A 73 -0.40 -10.90 -7.44
C LEU A 73 0.49 -9.75 -6.98
N ILE A 74 -0.01 -8.98 -6.01
CA ILE A 74 0.73 -8.00 -5.23
C ILE A 74 0.90 -8.53 -3.82
N LYS A 75 2.14 -8.66 -3.34
CA LYS A 75 2.45 -9.05 -1.96
C LYS A 75 3.04 -7.90 -1.19
N ILE A 76 2.54 -7.68 0.03
CA ILE A 76 3.04 -6.65 0.94
C ILE A 76 3.41 -7.32 2.26
N GLY A 77 4.70 -7.35 2.57
CA GLY A 77 5.25 -8.00 3.76
C GLY A 77 4.95 -7.26 5.06
N ASP A 78 5.17 -7.96 6.17
CA ASP A 78 4.84 -7.53 7.52
C ASP A 78 5.42 -6.15 7.88
N PHE A 79 4.68 -5.39 8.67
CA PHE A 79 5.07 -4.06 9.19
C PHE A 79 5.38 -3.02 8.11
N SER A 80 4.96 -3.26 6.87
CA SER A 80 5.14 -2.31 5.77
C SER A 80 3.98 -1.31 5.71
N ASN A 81 4.26 -0.12 5.19
CA ASN A 81 3.25 0.92 5.04
C ASN A 81 3.24 1.50 3.63
N ILE A 82 2.03 1.71 3.11
CA ILE A 82 1.78 2.31 1.80
C ILE A 82 1.10 3.65 2.06
N GLN A 83 1.85 4.73 1.86
CA GLN A 83 1.42 6.07 2.25
C GLN A 83 0.47 6.71 1.24
N GLU A 84 -0.01 7.91 1.57
CA GLU A 84 -1.09 8.60 0.88
C GLU A 84 -0.84 8.74 -0.61
N ASN A 85 -1.86 8.41 -1.39
CA ASN A 85 -1.90 8.51 -2.85
C ASN A 85 -0.81 7.67 -3.58
N ALA A 86 -0.15 6.74 -2.90
CA ALA A 86 0.72 5.79 -3.59
C ALA A 86 -0.10 4.86 -4.47
N VAL A 87 0.45 4.45 -5.62
CA VAL A 87 -0.20 3.55 -6.57
C VAL A 87 0.66 2.30 -6.77
N LEU A 88 0.08 1.13 -6.55
CA LEU A 88 0.69 -0.18 -6.74
C LEU A 88 -0.11 -0.94 -7.80
N HIS A 89 0.56 -1.35 -8.87
CA HIS A 89 -0.09 -2.08 -9.96
C HIS A 89 0.83 -3.13 -10.59
N THR A 90 0.26 -4.00 -11.41
CA THR A 90 0.97 -5.10 -12.07
C THR A 90 0.46 -5.28 -13.50
N ASP A 91 1.34 -5.76 -14.37
CA ASP A 91 0.96 -6.32 -15.65
C ASP A 91 0.77 -7.84 -15.57
N ALA A 92 0.13 -8.43 -16.59
CA ALA A 92 -0.09 -9.85 -16.65
C ALA A 92 1.24 -10.64 -16.63
N GLY A 93 1.37 -11.57 -15.69
CA GLY A 93 2.57 -12.38 -15.50
C GLY A 93 3.71 -11.69 -14.73
N ILE A 94 3.56 -10.43 -14.33
CA ILE A 94 4.59 -9.68 -13.60
C ILE A 94 4.06 -9.33 -12.21
N GLN A 95 4.57 -10.00 -11.17
CA GLN A 95 4.17 -9.76 -9.79
C GLN A 95 4.83 -8.50 -9.21
N LEU A 96 4.20 -7.92 -8.21
CA LEU A 96 4.80 -6.89 -7.37
C LEU A 96 5.01 -7.46 -5.97
N ASN A 97 6.27 -7.49 -5.52
CA ASN A 97 6.63 -8.05 -4.23
C ASN A 97 7.30 -6.99 -3.35
N ILE A 98 6.69 -6.68 -2.23
CA ILE A 98 7.20 -5.76 -1.21
C ILE A 98 7.57 -6.58 0.02
N GLY A 99 8.82 -6.48 0.46
CA GLY A 99 9.33 -7.13 1.67
C GLY A 99 8.71 -6.59 2.95
N GLN A 100 9.22 -7.04 4.07
CA GLN A 100 8.80 -6.57 5.39
C GLN A 100 9.52 -5.27 5.80
N TYR A 101 8.89 -4.48 6.67
CA TYR A 101 9.41 -3.19 7.15
C TYR A 101 9.72 -2.19 6.03
N VAL A 102 8.98 -2.25 4.94
CA VAL A 102 9.13 -1.31 3.83
C VAL A 102 8.22 -0.10 4.04
N THR A 103 8.78 1.09 3.84
CA THR A 103 8.00 2.33 3.78
C THR A 103 7.89 2.76 2.32
N VAL A 104 6.67 2.77 1.79
CA VAL A 104 6.36 3.35 0.48
C VAL A 104 5.81 4.76 0.70
N GLY A 105 6.62 5.76 0.35
CA GLY A 105 6.31 7.18 0.58
C GLY A 105 5.13 7.69 -0.24
N HIS A 106 4.61 8.82 0.21
CA HIS A 106 3.45 9.46 -0.42
C HIS A 106 3.61 9.61 -1.94
N GLN A 107 2.56 9.35 -2.71
CA GLN A 107 2.50 9.49 -4.18
C GLN A 107 3.50 8.60 -4.94
N ALA A 108 4.19 7.66 -4.30
CA ALA A 108 5.09 6.76 -5.02
C ALA A 108 4.31 5.84 -5.95
N MET A 109 4.88 5.53 -7.12
CA MET A 109 4.33 4.59 -8.10
C MET A 109 5.22 3.37 -8.20
N LEU A 110 4.67 2.19 -7.88
CA LEU A 110 5.36 0.91 -7.99
C LEU A 110 4.60 0.04 -9.00
N HIS A 111 5.30 -0.43 -10.01
CA HIS A 111 4.70 -1.24 -11.07
C HIS A 111 5.53 -2.50 -11.34
N GLY A 112 4.97 -3.68 -11.01
CA GLY A 112 5.56 -4.98 -11.33
C GLY A 112 7.02 -5.16 -10.90
N CYS A 113 7.39 -4.69 -9.70
CA CYS A 113 8.77 -4.66 -9.21
C CYS A 113 8.95 -5.48 -7.92
N THR A 114 10.19 -5.65 -7.51
CA THR A 114 10.54 -6.28 -6.23
C THR A 114 11.27 -5.30 -5.33
N ILE A 115 10.78 -5.15 -4.10
CA ILE A 115 11.37 -4.29 -3.07
C ILE A 115 11.82 -5.17 -1.91
N GLY A 116 13.11 -5.16 -1.60
CA GLY A 116 13.70 -5.90 -0.50
C GLY A 116 13.30 -5.32 0.87
N ASP A 117 13.49 -6.14 1.90
CA ASP A 117 13.14 -5.80 3.28
C ASP A 117 13.81 -4.50 3.75
N ASN A 118 13.16 -3.83 4.69
CA ASN A 118 13.73 -2.67 5.37
C ASN A 118 14.19 -1.58 4.40
N THR A 119 13.41 -1.31 3.36
CA THR A 119 13.71 -0.32 2.32
C THR A 119 12.73 0.85 2.37
N LEU A 120 13.25 2.06 2.15
CA LEU A 120 12.45 3.27 2.06
C LEU A 120 12.35 3.70 0.60
N ILE A 121 11.13 3.75 0.10
CA ILE A 121 10.77 4.30 -1.21
C ILE A 121 10.32 5.73 -0.98
N GLY A 122 11.09 6.68 -1.52
CA GLY A 122 10.88 8.12 -1.30
C GLY A 122 9.61 8.66 -1.95
N ILE A 123 9.18 9.81 -1.47
CA ILE A 123 7.98 10.52 -1.95
C ILE A 123 8.04 10.72 -3.47
N ASN A 124 6.93 10.43 -4.16
CA ASN A 124 6.76 10.62 -5.60
C ASN A 124 7.83 9.93 -6.46
N SER A 125 8.45 8.86 -5.97
CA SER A 125 9.36 8.05 -6.80
C SER A 125 8.58 7.08 -7.68
N VAL A 126 9.18 6.68 -8.80
CA VAL A 126 8.60 5.75 -9.78
C VAL A 126 9.53 4.55 -9.95
N ILE A 127 8.99 3.34 -9.77
CA ILE A 127 9.73 2.09 -9.92
C ILE A 127 8.96 1.21 -10.90
N LEU A 128 9.62 0.85 -12.03
CA LEU A 128 8.98 0.19 -13.17
C LEU A 128 9.17 -1.34 -13.15
N ASN A 129 8.53 -2.01 -14.11
CA ASN A 129 8.50 -3.46 -14.24
C ASN A 129 9.89 -4.10 -14.15
N HIS A 130 9.94 -5.26 -13.50
CA HIS A 130 11.17 -6.06 -13.34
C HIS A 130 12.31 -5.37 -12.60
N ALA A 131 12.12 -4.14 -12.11
CA ALA A 131 13.13 -3.53 -11.24
C ALA A 131 13.22 -4.30 -9.92
N VAL A 132 14.45 -4.48 -9.45
CA VAL A 132 14.75 -5.17 -8.18
C VAL A 132 15.52 -4.22 -7.28
N ILE A 133 14.91 -3.83 -6.17
CA ILE A 133 15.55 -3.03 -5.13
C ILE A 133 15.96 -3.95 -4.00
N GLY A 134 17.22 -3.92 -3.62
CA GLY A 134 17.76 -4.72 -2.50
C GLY A 134 17.22 -4.28 -1.14
N LYS A 135 17.75 -4.90 -0.10
CA LYS A 135 17.43 -4.62 1.32
C LYS A 135 18.15 -3.38 1.82
N ASN A 136 17.60 -2.76 2.87
CA ASN A 136 18.19 -1.60 3.54
C ASN A 136 18.48 -0.44 2.60
N CYS A 137 17.70 -0.27 1.53
CA CYS A 137 17.90 0.76 0.54
C CYS A 137 17.08 2.03 0.84
N ILE A 138 17.56 3.15 0.35
CA ILE A 138 16.78 4.40 0.22
C ILE A 138 16.68 4.74 -1.26
N ILE A 139 15.48 4.77 -1.78
CA ILE A 139 15.17 5.40 -3.06
C ILE A 139 14.72 6.82 -2.74
N GLY A 140 15.47 7.80 -3.21
CA GLY A 140 15.21 9.21 -2.91
C GLY A 140 13.89 9.72 -3.53
N ALA A 141 13.37 10.80 -2.98
CA ALA A 141 12.16 11.43 -3.51
C ALA A 141 12.34 11.82 -5.00
N ASN A 142 11.29 11.67 -5.81
CA ASN A 142 11.28 11.91 -7.25
C ASN A 142 12.30 11.07 -8.07
N ALA A 143 12.84 10.00 -7.50
CA ALA A 143 13.71 9.12 -8.25
C ALA A 143 12.93 8.25 -9.24
N LEU A 144 13.50 8.03 -10.43
CA LEU A 144 12.96 7.10 -11.42
C LEU A 144 13.87 5.87 -11.52
N ILE A 145 13.34 4.70 -11.18
CA ILE A 145 14.02 3.42 -11.38
C ILE A 145 13.44 2.76 -12.64
N PRO A 146 14.22 2.74 -13.74
CA PRO A 146 13.76 2.17 -14.99
C PRO A 146 13.50 0.67 -14.91
N GLU A 147 12.77 0.18 -15.89
CA GLU A 147 12.46 -1.24 -16.05
C GLU A 147 13.73 -2.13 -16.03
N GLY A 148 13.63 -3.26 -15.33
CA GLY A 148 14.71 -4.24 -15.23
C GLY A 148 15.94 -3.78 -14.43
N LYS A 149 15.92 -2.58 -13.87
CA LYS A 149 17.07 -2.05 -13.10
C LYS A 149 17.23 -2.82 -11.79
N VAL A 150 18.46 -3.27 -11.52
CA VAL A 150 18.82 -3.89 -10.23
C VAL A 150 19.60 -2.88 -9.39
N ILE A 151 19.13 -2.67 -8.16
CA ILE A 151 19.76 -1.85 -7.12
C ILE A 151 20.25 -2.80 -6.02
N PRO A 152 21.56 -2.85 -5.73
CA PRO A 152 22.11 -3.72 -4.69
C PRO A 152 21.61 -3.36 -3.29
N ASP A 153 21.73 -4.30 -2.35
CA ASP A 153 21.49 -4.04 -0.93
C ASP A 153 22.28 -2.84 -0.42
N ASN A 154 21.79 -2.19 0.61
CA ASN A 154 22.42 -1.06 1.29
C ASN A 154 22.75 0.10 0.35
N SER A 155 21.90 0.40 -0.61
CA SER A 155 22.11 1.49 -1.58
C SER A 155 21.25 2.71 -1.27
N VAL A 156 21.86 3.90 -1.39
CA VAL A 156 21.12 5.17 -1.47
C VAL A 156 21.09 5.62 -2.93
N VAL A 157 19.90 5.74 -3.48
CA VAL A 157 19.65 6.06 -4.90
C VAL A 157 18.98 7.40 -5.02
N MET A 158 19.44 8.25 -5.94
CA MET A 158 18.89 9.56 -6.21
C MET A 158 18.78 9.82 -7.72
N GLY A 159 17.81 10.65 -8.11
CA GLY A 159 17.71 11.25 -9.44
C GLY A 159 16.79 10.52 -10.41
N SER A 160 16.63 11.10 -11.59
CA SER A 160 15.83 10.57 -12.70
C SER A 160 16.66 10.63 -13.99
N PRO A 161 17.19 9.49 -14.48
CA PRO A 161 17.14 8.15 -13.91
C PRO A 161 17.94 8.01 -12.61
N GLY A 162 17.48 7.10 -11.73
CA GLY A 162 18.08 6.86 -10.42
C GLY A 162 19.48 6.24 -10.51
N LYS A 163 20.41 6.79 -9.74
CA LYS A 163 21.80 6.31 -9.62
C LYS A 163 22.14 6.06 -8.16
N VAL A 164 22.86 4.99 -7.88
CA VAL A 164 23.45 4.78 -6.55
C VAL A 164 24.46 5.89 -6.29
N VAL A 165 24.24 6.69 -5.24
CA VAL A 165 25.09 7.84 -4.89
C VAL A 165 25.98 7.56 -3.70
N LYS A 166 25.58 6.62 -2.83
CA LYS A 166 26.39 6.14 -1.71
C LYS A 166 25.81 4.84 -1.13
N GLU A 167 26.58 4.20 -0.26
CA GLU A 167 26.13 3.09 0.56
C GLU A 167 25.33 3.59 1.78
N ALA A 168 24.28 2.86 2.15
CA ALA A 168 23.52 3.09 3.36
C ALA A 168 24.25 2.46 4.54
N SER A 169 24.55 3.24 5.58
CA SER A 169 25.17 2.72 6.80
C SER A 169 24.18 1.91 7.63
N GLU A 170 24.68 1.16 8.61
CA GLU A 170 23.85 0.43 9.56
C GLU A 170 22.90 1.38 10.35
N GLN A 171 23.34 2.58 10.68
CA GLN A 171 22.50 3.58 11.32
C GLN A 171 21.32 3.99 10.42
N VAL A 172 21.56 4.10 9.10
CA VAL A 172 20.50 4.37 8.12
C VAL A 172 19.52 3.21 8.06
N ALA A 173 19.99 1.97 8.01
CA ALA A 173 19.13 0.80 8.03
C ALA A 173 18.28 0.72 9.30
N GLN A 174 18.85 1.05 10.47
CA GLN A 174 18.10 1.14 11.74
C GLN A 174 17.03 2.26 11.70
N MET A 175 17.35 3.42 11.13
CA MET A 175 16.38 4.51 10.96
C MET A 175 15.19 4.12 10.07
N ILE A 176 15.44 3.42 8.96
CA ILE A 176 14.38 2.92 8.08
C ILE A 176 13.46 1.98 8.86
N ARG A 177 14.02 1.05 9.62
CA ARG A 177 13.25 0.10 10.42
C ARG A 177 12.40 0.79 11.48
N LEU A 178 12.96 1.76 12.19
CA LEU A 178 12.23 2.54 13.20
C LEU A 178 11.09 3.34 12.56
N SER A 179 11.28 3.87 11.34
CA SER A 179 10.22 4.53 10.58
C SER A 179 9.06 3.59 10.28
N ALA A 180 9.34 2.39 9.77
CA ALA A 180 8.29 1.39 9.49
C ALA A 180 7.54 0.98 10.78
N LEU A 181 8.26 0.73 11.87
CA LEU A 181 7.66 0.41 13.17
C LEU A 181 6.85 1.58 13.73
N HIS A 182 7.26 2.82 13.50
CA HIS A 182 6.47 4.00 13.87
C HIS A 182 5.11 3.98 13.17
N TYR A 183 5.07 3.71 11.86
CA TYR A 183 3.82 3.58 11.11
C TYR A 183 2.95 2.42 11.61
N ALA A 184 3.55 1.28 11.96
CA ALA A 184 2.85 0.13 12.54
C ALA A 184 2.21 0.44 13.92
N GLN A 185 2.77 1.39 14.69
CA GLN A 185 2.13 1.88 15.91
C GLN A 185 1.14 3.02 15.61
N HIS A 186 1.49 3.90 14.67
CA HIS A 186 0.72 5.09 14.38
C HIS A 186 -0.67 4.79 13.81
N PHE A 187 -0.81 3.83 12.90
CA PHE A 187 -2.11 3.47 12.35
C PHE A 187 -3.09 3.00 13.43
N LYS A 188 -2.64 2.42 14.53
CA LYS A 188 -3.50 1.97 15.64
C LYS A 188 -4.31 3.12 16.22
N LYS A 189 -3.72 4.32 16.29
CA LYS A 189 -4.43 5.54 16.70
C LYS A 189 -5.55 5.88 15.70
N PHE A 190 -5.26 5.87 14.39
CA PHE A 190 -6.29 6.12 13.38
C PHE A 190 -7.41 5.08 13.44
N LYS A 191 -7.07 3.81 13.56
CA LYS A 191 -8.05 2.72 13.65
C LYS A 191 -9.03 2.89 14.81
N HIS A 192 -8.60 3.45 15.94
CA HIS A 192 -9.43 3.55 17.14
C HIS A 192 -10.02 4.94 17.39
N GLU A 193 -9.35 6.02 16.96
CA GLU A 193 -9.69 7.39 17.34
C GLU A 193 -10.22 8.24 16.19
N LEU A 194 -9.98 7.86 14.91
CA LEU A 194 -10.44 8.62 13.77
C LEU A 194 -11.97 8.67 13.71
N LYS A 195 -12.52 9.88 13.73
CA LYS A 195 -13.97 10.12 13.68
C LYS A 195 -14.27 11.30 12.77
N PRO A 196 -15.39 11.29 12.03
CA PRO A 196 -15.89 12.49 11.36
C PRO A 196 -16.08 13.61 12.39
N PHE A 197 -15.60 14.79 12.05
CA PHE A 197 -15.82 15.99 12.86
C PHE A 197 -16.95 16.81 12.23
N GLN A 198 -17.94 17.17 13.04
CA GLN A 198 -19.03 18.08 12.62
C GLN A 198 -18.69 19.47 13.16
N LEU A 199 -18.69 20.47 12.26
CA LEU A 199 -18.55 21.88 12.58
C LEU A 199 -19.86 22.44 13.10
#